data_b2986d619a5baea822090555dd0fa714
#
_entry.id   b2986d619a5baea822090555dd0fa714
#
_cell.length_a   1.000
_cell.length_b   1.000
_cell.length_c   1.000
_cell.angle_alpha   90.00
_cell.angle_beta   90.00
_cell.angle_gamma   90.00
#
_symmetry.space_group_name_H-M   'P 1'
#
loop_
_entity.id
_entity.type
_entity.pdbx_description
1 polymer ?
#
loop_
_entity_poly.entity_id
_entity_poly.type
_entity_poly.pdbx_seq_one_letter_code
_entity_poly.pdbx_strand_id
1 'polypeptide(L)'
;MRDFIVKILVKIGLYKKAVALINYFKQIAQARIVKKYGVETLREADAALTETGHEMFLIFGTLLGAVRDHGFIPFDYDLDVGIVAEGPSEEIHKAMKAHGLKLTRTTYIRTEKGEWITEETYHYKGVGIDLYFFFEDGDDWYAFGPKHHEYKDWKEANATDGFPTVRAYVPQCKFERQDFLGVQIYMPVEADAWCRALYADDYMTPVKNWDLKTHKTRHKWTGERCYRRDY
;
A
#
# COMPACT_ATOMS: atom_id res chain seq x y z
N MET A 1 5.22 -30.56 -17.59
CA MET A 1 6.10 -30.70 -16.41
C MET A 1 5.53 -30.00 -15.18
N ARG A 2 5.20 -28.70 -15.23
CA ARG A 2 4.63 -27.93 -14.08
C ARG A 2 3.36 -28.57 -13.51
N ASP A 3 2.37 -28.89 -14.35
CA ASP A 3 1.09 -29.47 -13.91
C ASP A 3 1.24 -30.87 -13.30
N PHE A 4 2.20 -31.66 -13.77
CA PHE A 4 2.53 -32.97 -13.23
C PHE A 4 3.09 -32.84 -11.81
N ILE A 5 4.04 -31.91 -11.57
CA ILE A 5 4.61 -31.64 -10.24
C ILE A 5 3.54 -31.14 -9.30
N VAL A 6 2.65 -30.23 -9.74
CA VAL A 6 1.53 -29.73 -8.93
C VAL A 6 0.61 -30.89 -8.49
N LYS A 7 0.22 -31.78 -9.42
CA LYS A 7 -0.61 -32.96 -9.11
C LYS A 7 0.04 -33.87 -8.09
N ILE A 8 1.34 -34.11 -8.19
CA ILE A 8 2.08 -34.93 -7.17
C ILE A 8 2.04 -34.23 -5.81
N LEU A 9 2.40 -32.94 -5.73
CA LEU A 9 2.42 -32.19 -4.49
C LEU A 9 1.04 -32.14 -3.80
N VAL A 10 -0.03 -32.02 -4.59
CA VAL A 10 -1.41 -32.09 -4.07
C VAL A 10 -1.69 -33.48 -3.51
N LYS A 11 -1.37 -34.55 -4.25
CA LYS A 11 -1.62 -35.93 -3.85
C LYS A 11 -0.91 -36.32 -2.54
N ILE A 12 0.30 -35.78 -2.31
CA ILE A 12 1.07 -36.07 -1.09
C ILE A 12 0.86 -35.02 0.02
N GLY A 13 -0.10 -34.09 -0.15
CA GLY A 13 -0.44 -33.06 0.86
C GLY A 13 0.61 -31.97 1.08
N LEU A 14 1.64 -31.87 0.22
CA LEU A 14 2.74 -30.91 0.35
C LEU A 14 2.55 -29.63 -0.46
N TYR A 15 1.49 -29.54 -1.28
CA TYR A 15 1.26 -28.39 -2.17
C TYR A 15 1.24 -27.06 -1.41
N LYS A 16 0.45 -26.95 -0.33
CA LYS A 16 0.35 -25.72 0.48
C LYS A 16 1.69 -25.31 1.08
N LYS A 17 2.47 -26.27 1.56
CA LYS A 17 3.83 -26.02 2.12
C LYS A 17 4.80 -25.54 1.05
N ALA A 18 4.77 -26.15 -0.14
CA ALA A 18 5.60 -25.72 -1.26
C ALA A 18 5.25 -24.31 -1.74
N VAL A 19 3.96 -23.98 -1.85
CA VAL A 19 3.51 -22.62 -2.21
C VAL A 19 3.94 -21.61 -1.14
N ALA A 20 3.76 -21.93 0.14
CA ALA A 20 4.19 -21.05 1.25
C ALA A 20 5.70 -20.78 1.21
N LEU A 21 6.50 -21.80 0.95
CA LEU A 21 7.96 -21.68 0.83
C LEU A 21 8.37 -20.81 -0.37
N ILE A 22 7.74 -21.01 -1.53
CA ILE A 22 7.98 -20.20 -2.72
C ILE A 22 7.63 -18.73 -2.44
N ASN A 23 6.49 -18.47 -1.81
CA ASN A 23 6.06 -17.11 -1.46
C ASN A 23 7.03 -16.47 -0.46
N TYR A 24 7.49 -17.21 0.54
CA TYR A 24 8.51 -16.74 1.49
C TYR A 24 9.81 -16.29 0.78
N PHE A 25 10.33 -17.11 -0.14
CA PHE A 25 11.52 -16.71 -0.91
C PHE A 25 11.28 -15.53 -1.83
N LYS A 26 10.08 -15.42 -2.43
CA LYS A 26 9.71 -14.24 -3.22
C LYS A 26 9.69 -12.97 -2.36
N GLN A 27 9.10 -13.03 -1.16
CA GLN A 27 9.10 -11.90 -0.23
C GLN A 27 10.51 -11.48 0.16
N ILE A 28 11.39 -12.43 0.50
CA ILE A 28 12.80 -12.12 0.80
C ILE A 28 13.49 -11.45 -0.40
N ALA A 29 13.28 -11.97 -1.61
CA ALA A 29 13.86 -11.39 -2.81
C ALA A 29 13.35 -9.96 -3.04
N GLN A 30 12.05 -9.73 -2.86
CA GLN A 30 11.43 -8.43 -3.03
C GLN A 30 11.91 -7.44 -1.95
N ALA A 31 11.98 -7.84 -0.68
CA ALA A 31 12.49 -7.01 0.40
C ALA A 31 13.96 -6.58 0.16
N ARG A 32 14.77 -7.43 -0.48
CA ARG A 32 16.14 -7.04 -0.90
C ARG A 32 16.12 -5.96 -1.99
N ILE A 33 15.16 -6.02 -2.90
CA ILE A 33 14.97 -5.01 -3.96
C ILE A 33 14.53 -3.69 -3.34
N VAL A 34 13.56 -3.71 -2.41
CA VAL A 34 13.12 -2.53 -1.64
C VAL A 34 14.30 -1.93 -0.87
N LYS A 35 15.07 -2.73 -0.14
CA LYS A 35 16.26 -2.26 0.58
C LYS A 35 17.29 -1.59 -0.34
N LYS A 36 17.42 -2.07 -1.59
CA LYS A 36 18.41 -1.54 -2.54
C LYS A 36 17.95 -0.29 -3.27
N TYR A 37 16.69 -0.23 -3.65
CA TYR A 37 16.16 0.80 -4.54
C TYR A 37 15.01 1.61 -3.94
N GLY A 38 14.52 1.26 -2.74
CA GLY A 38 13.36 1.91 -2.12
C GLY A 38 13.55 3.40 -1.89
N VAL A 39 14.73 3.81 -1.39
CA VAL A 39 15.06 5.24 -1.18
C VAL A 39 15.06 6.00 -2.51
N GLU A 40 15.63 5.42 -3.57
CA GLU A 40 15.61 6.03 -4.90
C GLU A 40 14.18 6.11 -5.45
N THR A 41 13.38 5.05 -5.26
CA THR A 41 11.96 5.03 -5.67
C THR A 41 11.15 6.13 -4.97
N LEU A 42 11.34 6.31 -3.65
CA LEU A 42 10.69 7.40 -2.90
C LEU A 42 11.11 8.76 -3.43
N ARG A 43 12.39 8.98 -3.73
CA ARG A 43 12.90 10.24 -4.26
C ARG A 43 12.29 10.59 -5.60
N GLU A 44 12.22 9.64 -6.53
CA GLU A 44 11.63 9.86 -7.85
C GLU A 44 10.12 10.11 -7.77
N ALA A 45 9.41 9.38 -6.91
CA ALA A 45 7.98 9.59 -6.69
C ALA A 45 7.69 10.96 -6.04
N ASP A 46 8.47 11.34 -5.02
CA ASP A 46 8.34 12.65 -4.36
C ASP A 46 8.63 13.81 -5.34
N ALA A 47 9.66 13.69 -6.16
CA ALA A 47 9.97 14.68 -7.18
C ALA A 47 8.83 14.83 -8.20
N ALA A 48 8.31 13.70 -8.71
CA ALA A 48 7.20 13.70 -9.65
C ALA A 48 5.93 14.35 -9.07
N LEU A 49 5.59 14.03 -7.83
CA LEU A 49 4.39 14.58 -7.20
C LEU A 49 4.56 16.04 -6.78
N THR A 50 5.79 16.45 -6.39
CA THR A 50 6.12 17.86 -6.13
C THR A 50 5.96 18.71 -7.40
N GLU A 51 6.36 18.22 -8.59
CA GLU A 51 6.17 18.91 -9.87
C GLU A 51 4.68 19.16 -10.18
N THR A 52 3.79 18.34 -9.65
CA THR A 52 2.33 18.49 -9.81
C THR A 52 1.66 19.21 -8.63
N GLY A 53 2.45 19.78 -7.72
CA GLY A 53 1.96 20.55 -6.59
C GLY A 53 1.43 19.74 -5.41
N HIS A 54 1.78 18.43 -5.32
CA HIS A 54 1.34 17.56 -4.23
C HIS A 54 2.47 17.31 -3.23
N GLU A 55 2.10 17.24 -1.95
CA GLU A 55 2.96 16.80 -0.87
C GLU A 55 2.79 15.28 -0.71
N MET A 56 3.77 14.51 -1.17
CA MET A 56 3.78 13.06 -0.97
C MET A 56 4.28 12.73 0.43
N PHE A 57 3.49 12.04 1.22
CA PHE A 57 3.85 11.65 2.59
C PHE A 57 3.88 10.12 2.76
N LEU A 58 4.70 9.67 3.72
CA LEU A 58 4.75 8.24 4.08
C LEU A 58 3.47 7.83 4.81
N ILE A 59 2.99 6.61 4.54
CA ILE A 59 1.78 6.04 5.16
C ILE A 59 1.95 4.54 5.39
N PHE A 60 1.03 3.90 6.07
CA PHE A 60 0.96 2.47 6.33
C PHE A 60 2.32 1.85 6.70
N GLY A 61 2.73 0.75 6.06
CA GLY A 61 3.96 0.02 6.37
C GLY A 61 5.21 0.88 6.28
N THR A 62 5.28 1.79 5.30
CA THR A 62 6.43 2.66 5.15
C THR A 62 6.53 3.70 6.28
N LEU A 63 5.41 4.30 6.71
CA LEU A 63 5.39 5.20 7.87
C LEU A 63 5.71 4.44 9.16
N LEU A 64 5.11 3.28 9.38
CA LEU A 64 5.40 2.44 10.54
C LEU A 64 6.89 2.10 10.63
N GLY A 65 7.50 1.73 9.52
CA GLY A 65 8.94 1.47 9.45
C GLY A 65 9.78 2.71 9.77
N ALA A 66 9.40 3.88 9.26
CA ALA A 66 10.09 5.13 9.55
C ALA A 66 10.03 5.48 11.05
N VAL A 67 8.86 5.36 11.68
CA VAL A 67 8.65 5.72 13.09
C VAL A 67 9.25 4.68 14.06
N ARG A 68 9.00 3.40 13.80
CA ARG A 68 9.36 2.31 14.73
C ARG A 68 10.77 1.78 14.52
N ASP A 69 11.14 1.52 13.24
CA ASP A 69 12.34 0.79 12.90
C ASP A 69 13.46 1.72 12.36
N HIS A 70 13.14 3.02 12.18
CA HIS A 70 14.02 4.01 11.55
C HIS A 70 14.54 3.58 10.18
N GLY A 71 13.68 2.88 9.42
CA GLY A 71 13.99 2.30 8.12
C GLY A 71 12.82 1.52 7.55
N PHE A 72 13.05 0.78 6.46
CA PHE A 72 12.05 -0.14 5.94
C PHE A 72 11.85 -1.32 6.89
N ILE A 73 10.60 -1.75 7.08
CA ILE A 73 10.29 -2.94 7.88
C ILE A 73 10.99 -4.15 7.24
N PRO A 74 11.70 -5.00 8.03
CA PRO A 74 12.27 -6.23 7.51
C PRO A 74 11.20 -7.11 6.85
N PHE A 75 11.46 -7.54 5.61
CA PHE A 75 10.56 -8.34 4.77
C PHE A 75 9.38 -7.57 4.15
N ASP A 76 9.30 -6.26 4.31
CA ASP A 76 8.39 -5.44 3.53
C ASP A 76 8.78 -5.47 2.04
N TYR A 77 7.79 -5.54 1.16
CA TYR A 77 8.03 -5.84 -0.26
C TYR A 77 7.53 -4.73 -1.21
N ASP A 78 6.93 -3.69 -0.66
CA ASP A 78 6.41 -2.51 -1.33
C ASP A 78 6.65 -1.24 -0.50
N LEU A 79 6.26 -0.12 -1.05
CA LEU A 79 6.28 1.18 -0.39
C LEU A 79 4.87 1.76 -0.42
N ASP A 80 4.44 2.31 0.71
CA ASP A 80 3.15 2.96 0.86
C ASP A 80 3.35 4.47 1.01
N VAL A 81 2.75 5.25 0.11
CA VAL A 81 2.76 6.72 0.15
C VAL A 81 1.36 7.27 -0.09
N GLY A 82 1.11 8.49 0.36
CA GLY A 82 -0.17 9.16 0.19
C GLY A 82 -0.04 10.58 -0.32
N ILE A 83 -1.11 11.06 -0.92
CA ILE A 83 -1.36 12.49 -1.19
C ILE A 83 -2.80 12.82 -0.81
N VAL A 84 -3.06 14.07 -0.42
CA VAL A 84 -4.44 14.55 -0.26
C VAL A 84 -4.91 15.04 -1.64
N ALA A 85 -5.76 14.24 -2.28
CA ALA A 85 -6.31 14.52 -3.61
C ALA A 85 -7.56 13.68 -3.87
N GLU A 86 -8.46 14.16 -4.73
CA GLU A 86 -9.68 13.43 -5.11
C GLU A 86 -9.43 12.21 -6.02
N GLY A 87 -8.20 11.98 -6.44
CA GLY A 87 -7.78 10.90 -7.31
C GLY A 87 -6.64 11.32 -8.25
N PRO A 88 -6.22 10.45 -9.18
CA PRO A 88 -5.14 10.76 -10.12
C PRO A 88 -5.57 11.79 -11.17
N SER A 89 -4.58 12.52 -11.68
CA SER A 89 -4.72 13.42 -12.84
C SER A 89 -3.77 13.01 -13.97
N GLU A 90 -4.02 13.53 -15.17
CA GLU A 90 -3.12 13.37 -16.32
C GLU A 90 -1.71 13.92 -16.03
N GLU A 91 -1.61 15.01 -15.26
CA GLU A 91 -0.36 15.62 -14.84
C GLU A 91 0.44 14.67 -13.93
N ILE A 92 -0.22 14.03 -12.93
CA ILE A 92 0.40 13.01 -12.07
C ILE A 92 0.94 11.87 -12.93
N HIS A 93 0.13 11.32 -13.84
CA HIS A 93 0.56 10.22 -14.71
C HIS A 93 1.76 10.60 -15.58
N LYS A 94 1.78 11.81 -16.14
CA LYS A 94 2.90 12.30 -16.96
C LYS A 94 4.17 12.49 -16.14
N ALA A 95 4.07 13.10 -14.96
CA ALA A 95 5.19 13.33 -14.07
C ALA A 95 5.78 12.00 -13.58
N MET A 96 4.95 11.09 -13.05
CA MET A 96 5.38 9.76 -12.62
C MET A 96 6.11 9.00 -13.74
N LYS A 97 5.56 9.03 -14.96
CA LYS A 97 6.21 8.42 -16.12
C LYS A 97 7.53 9.08 -16.49
N ALA A 98 7.63 10.42 -16.44
CA ALA A 98 8.86 11.16 -16.74
C ALA A 98 9.98 10.80 -15.75
N HIS A 99 9.64 10.50 -14.48
CA HIS A 99 10.54 10.00 -13.44
C HIS A 99 10.76 8.48 -13.49
N GLY A 100 10.30 7.80 -14.54
CA GLY A 100 10.54 6.38 -14.77
C GLY A 100 9.65 5.43 -13.95
N LEU A 101 8.64 5.95 -13.23
CA LEU A 101 7.65 5.15 -12.53
C LEU A 101 6.57 4.68 -13.51
N LYS A 102 6.38 3.37 -13.58
CA LYS A 102 5.41 2.75 -14.48
C LYS A 102 4.15 2.38 -13.71
N LEU A 103 3.00 2.94 -14.09
CA LEU A 103 1.69 2.50 -13.59
C LEU A 103 1.46 1.04 -13.97
N THR A 104 1.12 0.21 -13.00
CA THR A 104 0.89 -1.23 -13.20
C THR A 104 -0.45 -1.71 -12.69
N ARG A 105 -1.08 -0.93 -11.79
CA ARG A 105 -2.35 -1.28 -11.18
C ARG A 105 -3.10 -0.04 -10.74
N THR A 106 -4.41 -0.11 -10.81
CA THR A 106 -5.34 0.85 -10.23
C THR A 106 -6.37 0.11 -9.39
N THR A 107 -6.61 0.57 -8.16
CA THR A 107 -7.71 0.13 -7.30
C THR A 107 -8.77 1.22 -7.29
N TYR A 108 -10.03 0.84 -7.46
CA TYR A 108 -11.15 1.80 -7.58
C TYR A 108 -12.43 1.27 -6.96
N ILE A 109 -13.32 2.19 -6.61
CA ILE A 109 -14.69 1.92 -6.16
C ILE A 109 -15.64 2.31 -7.29
N ARG A 110 -16.72 1.56 -7.48
CA ARG A 110 -17.80 1.91 -8.40
C ARG A 110 -18.82 2.77 -7.67
N THR A 111 -19.10 3.93 -8.25
CA THR A 111 -20.12 4.87 -7.74
C THR A 111 -21.14 5.17 -8.85
N GLU A 112 -22.24 5.82 -8.50
CA GLU A 112 -23.21 6.31 -9.49
C GLU A 112 -22.61 7.30 -10.51
N LYS A 113 -21.53 8.00 -10.12
CA LYS A 113 -20.82 8.97 -10.98
C LYS A 113 -19.70 8.30 -11.81
N GLY A 114 -19.46 7.00 -11.65
CA GLY A 114 -18.41 6.26 -12.35
C GLY A 114 -17.41 5.62 -11.39
N GLU A 115 -16.22 5.33 -11.90
CA GLU A 115 -15.13 4.75 -11.11
C GLU A 115 -14.41 5.84 -10.31
N TRP A 116 -14.28 5.63 -9.01
CA TRP A 116 -13.52 6.48 -8.12
C TRP A 116 -12.23 5.78 -7.73
N ILE A 117 -11.11 6.28 -8.26
CA ILE A 117 -9.79 5.68 -8.03
C ILE A 117 -9.31 6.05 -6.63
N THR A 118 -8.92 5.03 -5.87
CA THR A 118 -8.54 5.14 -4.46
C THR A 118 -7.07 4.84 -4.21
N GLU A 119 -6.43 4.14 -5.16
CA GLU A 119 -5.02 3.74 -5.06
C GLU A 119 -4.46 3.48 -6.47
N GLU A 120 -3.21 3.82 -6.69
CA GLU A 120 -2.45 3.44 -7.86
C GLU A 120 -1.11 2.82 -7.46
N THR A 121 -0.77 1.67 -8.06
CA THR A 121 0.54 1.05 -7.89
C THR A 121 1.45 1.37 -9.06
N TYR A 122 2.59 1.94 -8.76
CA TYR A 122 3.67 2.16 -9.71
C TYR A 122 4.84 1.22 -9.44
N HIS A 123 5.67 0.99 -10.46
CA HIS A 123 6.92 0.24 -10.32
C HIS A 123 8.10 1.07 -10.81
N TYR A 124 9.18 1.06 -10.02
CA TYR A 124 10.47 1.64 -10.37
C TYR A 124 11.60 0.68 -9.97
N LYS A 125 12.46 0.26 -10.90
CA LYS A 125 13.58 -0.69 -10.67
C LYS A 125 13.18 -1.97 -9.91
N GLY A 126 11.93 -2.42 -10.12
CA GLY A 126 11.38 -3.61 -9.46
C GLY A 126 10.80 -3.37 -8.07
N VAL A 127 10.84 -2.15 -7.53
CA VAL A 127 10.11 -1.74 -6.32
C VAL A 127 8.70 -1.36 -6.71
N GLY A 128 7.71 -1.92 -6.02
CA GLY A 128 6.33 -1.46 -6.04
C GLY A 128 6.17 -0.29 -5.08
N ILE A 129 5.46 0.75 -5.51
CA ILE A 129 5.05 1.87 -4.68
C ILE A 129 3.56 2.09 -4.88
N ASP A 130 2.81 2.00 -3.79
CA ASP A 130 1.37 2.18 -3.75
C ASP A 130 1.06 3.63 -3.32
N LEU A 131 0.47 4.40 -4.24
CA LEU A 131 0.03 5.77 -4.04
C LEU A 131 -1.43 5.78 -3.63
N TYR A 132 -1.71 6.09 -2.38
CA TYR A 132 -3.06 6.23 -1.82
C TYR A 132 -3.56 7.67 -1.94
N PHE A 133 -4.81 7.82 -2.32
CA PHE A 133 -5.51 9.10 -2.30
C PHE A 133 -6.24 9.24 -0.98
N PHE A 134 -5.99 10.36 -0.28
CA PHE A 134 -6.60 10.68 1.00
C PHE A 134 -7.73 11.68 0.81
N PHE A 135 -8.87 11.38 1.43
CA PHE A 135 -10.12 12.13 1.33
C PHE A 135 -10.49 12.70 2.70
N GLU A 136 -11.13 13.87 2.71
CA GLU A 136 -11.56 14.54 3.93
C GLU A 136 -12.87 13.95 4.48
N ASP A 137 -12.96 13.82 5.80
CA ASP A 137 -14.17 13.45 6.53
C ASP A 137 -14.16 14.15 7.92
N GLY A 138 -14.69 15.36 7.97
CA GLY A 138 -14.64 16.21 9.16
C GLY A 138 -13.21 16.60 9.55
N ASP A 139 -12.80 16.25 10.79
CA ASP A 139 -11.46 16.53 11.30
C ASP A 139 -10.44 15.43 10.94
N ASP A 140 -10.85 14.44 10.16
CA ASP A 140 -10.02 13.32 9.75
C ASP A 140 -9.78 13.32 8.25
N TRP A 141 -8.70 12.65 7.86
CA TRP A 141 -8.53 12.09 6.53
C TRP A 141 -8.74 10.58 6.57
N TYR A 142 -9.12 10.01 5.43
CA TYR A 142 -9.16 8.57 5.25
C TYR A 142 -8.64 8.14 3.88
N ALA A 143 -8.08 6.96 3.83
CA ALA A 143 -7.78 6.23 2.61
C ALA A 143 -8.53 4.90 2.59
N PHE A 144 -8.72 4.33 1.41
CA PHE A 144 -9.33 3.03 1.28
C PHE A 144 -8.29 1.91 1.29
N GLY A 145 -8.59 0.82 2.02
CA GLY A 145 -7.80 -0.40 2.01
C GLY A 145 -8.67 -1.62 1.71
N PRO A 146 -8.26 -2.51 0.80
CA PRO A 146 -9.03 -3.72 0.49
C PRO A 146 -8.95 -4.75 1.62
N LYS A 147 -10.09 -5.42 1.88
CA LYS A 147 -10.18 -6.55 2.80
C LYS A 147 -10.19 -7.86 2.01
N HIS A 148 -9.07 -8.58 2.02
CA HIS A 148 -8.81 -9.71 1.11
C HIS A 148 -9.41 -11.08 1.51
N HIS A 149 -10.36 -11.16 2.45
CA HIS A 149 -10.72 -12.44 3.08
C HIS A 149 -11.88 -13.21 2.46
N GLU A 150 -12.56 -12.68 1.44
CA GLU A 150 -13.77 -13.29 0.87
C GLU A 150 -13.53 -14.06 -0.43
N TYR A 151 -12.49 -13.70 -1.20
CA TYR A 151 -12.22 -14.25 -2.52
C TYR A 151 -10.82 -14.85 -2.60
N LYS A 152 -10.65 -15.78 -3.52
CA LYS A 152 -9.37 -16.43 -3.79
C LYS A 152 -8.33 -15.44 -4.33
N ASP A 153 -8.75 -14.58 -5.23
CA ASP A 153 -7.91 -13.57 -5.88
C ASP A 153 -8.75 -12.42 -6.47
N TRP A 154 -8.06 -11.39 -6.96
CA TRP A 154 -8.68 -10.21 -7.56
C TRP A 154 -9.50 -10.50 -8.81
N LYS A 155 -9.19 -11.55 -9.57
CA LYS A 155 -9.95 -11.90 -10.77
C LYS A 155 -11.33 -12.41 -10.40
N GLU A 156 -11.39 -13.26 -9.37
CA GLU A 156 -12.66 -13.75 -8.83
C GLU A 156 -13.49 -12.61 -8.26
N ALA A 157 -12.87 -11.73 -7.46
CA ALA A 157 -13.54 -10.56 -6.90
C ALA A 157 -14.08 -9.62 -7.98
N ASN A 158 -13.27 -9.27 -9.00
CA ASN A 158 -13.71 -8.41 -10.10
C ASN A 158 -14.84 -9.00 -10.93
N ALA A 159 -14.88 -10.35 -11.04
CA ALA A 159 -15.92 -11.06 -11.80
C ALA A 159 -17.26 -11.14 -11.04
N THR A 160 -17.26 -10.85 -9.75
CA THR A 160 -18.42 -10.87 -8.87
C THR A 160 -18.82 -9.44 -8.47
N ASP A 161 -18.56 -9.06 -7.24
CA ASP A 161 -18.97 -7.77 -6.65
C ASP A 161 -17.81 -7.00 -6.02
N GLY A 162 -16.55 -7.30 -6.38
CA GLY A 162 -15.35 -6.68 -5.85
C GLY A 162 -14.96 -7.15 -4.45
N PHE A 163 -13.84 -6.67 -3.92
CA PHE A 163 -13.44 -6.90 -2.53
C PHE A 163 -14.13 -5.92 -1.59
N PRO A 164 -14.54 -6.36 -0.38
CA PRO A 164 -14.93 -5.43 0.67
C PRO A 164 -13.76 -4.48 0.97
N THR A 165 -14.05 -3.21 1.16
CA THR A 165 -13.05 -2.22 1.50
C THR A 165 -13.31 -1.62 2.88
N VAL A 166 -12.27 -1.11 3.52
CA VAL A 166 -12.32 -0.36 4.76
C VAL A 166 -11.80 1.05 4.53
N ARG A 167 -12.32 2.02 5.25
CA ARG A 167 -11.73 3.35 5.36
C ARG A 167 -10.78 3.37 6.55
N ALA A 168 -9.51 3.64 6.31
CA ALA A 168 -8.48 3.82 7.33
C ALA A 168 -8.40 5.30 7.70
N TYR A 169 -8.89 5.67 8.88
CA TYR A 169 -8.96 7.06 9.34
C TYR A 169 -7.72 7.47 10.11
N VAL A 170 -7.23 8.66 9.82
CA VAL A 170 -6.13 9.33 10.52
C VAL A 170 -6.53 10.78 10.82
N PRO A 171 -6.04 11.39 11.93
CA PRO A 171 -6.33 12.78 12.21
C PRO A 171 -5.68 13.69 11.15
N GLN A 172 -6.35 14.77 10.77
CA GLN A 172 -5.75 15.80 9.93
C GLN A 172 -4.60 16.49 10.68
N CYS A 173 -3.47 16.64 10.03
CA CYS A 173 -2.32 17.35 10.56
C CYS A 173 -1.48 17.95 9.43
N LYS A 174 -0.48 18.76 9.80
CA LYS A 174 0.52 19.25 8.85
C LYS A 174 1.51 18.16 8.50
N PHE A 175 2.08 18.29 7.32
CA PHE A 175 3.23 17.48 6.89
C PHE A 175 4.50 18.30 6.96
N GLU A 176 5.59 17.69 7.39
CA GLU A 176 6.91 18.30 7.42
C GLU A 176 7.93 17.37 6.79
N ARG A 177 8.91 17.95 6.08
CA ARG A 177 10.01 17.16 5.53
C ARG A 177 10.94 16.71 6.65
N GLN A 178 11.13 15.42 6.73
CA GLN A 178 12.00 14.76 7.71
C GLN A 178 12.99 13.86 6.99
N ASP A 179 14.15 13.64 7.59
CA ASP A 179 15.12 12.68 7.05
C ASP A 179 14.61 11.24 7.19
N PHE A 180 14.53 10.55 6.08
CA PHE A 180 14.28 9.11 6.04
C PHE A 180 15.34 8.44 5.15
N LEU A 181 16.31 7.78 5.78
CA LEU A 181 17.39 7.09 5.09
C LEU A 181 18.19 7.98 4.11
N GLY A 182 18.38 9.27 4.49
CA GLY A 182 19.14 10.26 3.72
C GLY A 182 18.36 10.96 2.60
N VAL A 183 17.02 10.85 2.59
CA VAL A 183 16.15 11.67 1.75
C VAL A 183 15.20 12.50 2.62
N GLN A 184 14.92 13.72 2.20
CA GLN A 184 13.93 14.59 2.82
C GLN A 184 12.57 14.26 2.23
N ILE A 185 11.70 13.62 3.03
CA ILE A 185 10.35 13.20 2.62
C ILE A 185 9.32 13.76 3.59
N TYR A 186 8.12 14.06 3.11
CA TYR A 186 7.06 14.50 4.02
C TYR A 186 6.58 13.36 4.91
N MET A 187 6.43 13.66 6.18
CA MET A 187 5.77 12.81 7.17
C MET A 187 4.74 13.62 7.94
N PRO A 188 3.65 13.00 8.44
CA PRO A 188 2.71 13.68 9.32
C PRO A 188 3.44 14.14 10.59
N VAL A 189 3.22 15.37 11.00
CA VAL A 189 3.78 15.91 12.27
C VAL A 189 3.32 15.05 13.46
N GLU A 190 2.10 14.52 13.36
CA GLU A 190 1.53 13.61 14.34
C GLU A 190 1.70 12.13 13.97
N ALA A 191 2.89 11.73 13.52
CA ALA A 191 3.17 10.38 13.04
C ALA A 191 2.84 9.28 14.07
N ASP A 192 3.06 9.53 15.37
CA ASP A 192 2.65 8.61 16.46
C ASP A 192 1.12 8.42 16.48
N ALA A 193 0.35 9.50 16.39
CA ALA A 193 -1.12 9.42 16.36
C ALA A 193 -1.62 8.66 15.12
N TRP A 194 -0.98 8.84 13.97
CA TRP A 194 -1.27 8.09 12.75
C TRP A 194 -0.98 6.60 12.90
N CYS A 195 0.20 6.24 13.46
CA CYS A 195 0.55 4.84 13.72
C CYS A 195 -0.43 4.18 14.69
N ARG A 196 -0.86 4.88 15.77
CA ARG A 196 -1.89 4.38 16.69
C ARG A 196 -3.24 4.17 16.00
N ALA A 197 -3.65 5.12 15.18
CA ALA A 197 -4.90 5.04 14.42
C ALA A 197 -4.93 3.82 13.48
N LEU A 198 -3.81 3.54 12.82
CA LEU A 198 -3.68 2.48 11.81
C LEU A 198 -3.35 1.10 12.40
N TYR A 199 -2.56 1.04 13.48
CA TYR A 199 -1.99 -0.21 14.01
C TYR A 199 -2.31 -0.49 15.47
N ALA A 200 -3.05 0.39 16.17
CA ALA A 200 -3.33 0.41 17.60
C ALA A 200 -2.17 0.89 18.49
N ASP A 201 -2.43 1.00 19.79
CA ASP A 201 -1.50 1.63 20.76
C ASP A 201 -0.18 0.89 20.94
N ASP A 202 -0.16 -0.40 20.64
CA ASP A 202 1.01 -1.28 20.79
C ASP A 202 1.85 -1.42 19.51
N TYR A 203 1.65 -0.52 18.52
CA TYR A 203 2.32 -0.56 17.22
C TYR A 203 3.85 -0.61 17.26
N MET A 204 4.45 -0.12 18.34
CA MET A 204 5.91 -0.21 18.57
C MET A 204 6.40 -1.64 18.81
N THR A 205 5.49 -2.58 19.14
CA THR A 205 5.83 -3.99 19.32
C THR A 205 5.57 -4.73 18.01
N PRO A 206 6.60 -5.28 17.34
CA PRO A 206 6.39 -6.04 16.11
C PRO A 206 5.49 -7.26 16.32
N VAL A 207 4.38 -7.32 15.61
CA VAL A 207 3.42 -8.42 15.67
C VAL A 207 3.52 -9.27 14.41
N LYS A 208 3.81 -10.56 14.56
CA LYS A 208 3.78 -11.50 13.44
C LYS A 208 2.32 -11.84 13.11
N ASN A 209 1.95 -11.69 11.84
CA ASN A 209 0.57 -11.90 11.35
C ASN A 209 -0.43 -10.90 11.98
N TRP A 210 -0.10 -9.62 11.91
CA TRP A 210 -1.01 -8.55 12.32
C TRP A 210 -2.34 -8.65 11.54
N ASP A 211 -3.48 -8.50 12.24
CA ASP A 211 -4.82 -8.55 11.65
C ASP A 211 -5.69 -7.43 12.22
N LEU A 212 -6.34 -6.68 11.35
CA LEU A 212 -7.30 -5.63 11.68
C LEU A 212 -8.40 -6.06 12.66
N LYS A 213 -8.79 -7.35 12.64
CA LYS A 213 -9.84 -7.88 13.51
C LYS A 213 -9.46 -7.98 14.97
N THR A 214 -8.16 -8.06 15.25
CA THR A 214 -7.63 -8.29 16.59
C THR A 214 -7.13 -7.01 17.27
N HIS A 215 -7.04 -5.90 16.55
CA HIS A 215 -6.50 -4.63 17.02
C HIS A 215 -7.55 -3.51 16.98
N LYS A 216 -7.55 -2.64 18.00
CA LYS A 216 -8.41 -1.45 18.05
C LYS A 216 -7.84 -0.34 17.19
N THR A 217 -8.13 -0.37 15.90
CA THR A 217 -7.69 0.61 14.93
C THR A 217 -8.83 1.53 14.50
N ARG A 218 -8.53 2.61 13.79
CA ARG A 218 -9.55 3.50 13.22
C ARG A 218 -9.97 3.08 11.81
N HIS A 219 -9.98 1.78 11.53
CA HIS A 219 -10.54 1.24 10.30
C HIS A 219 -12.04 1.02 10.44
N LYS A 220 -12.81 1.55 9.50
CA LYS A 220 -14.26 1.39 9.47
C LYS A 220 -14.69 0.67 8.19
N TRP A 221 -15.53 -0.34 8.35
CA TRP A 221 -16.22 -0.93 7.23
C TRP A 221 -17.46 -0.08 6.89
N THR A 222 -17.55 0.39 5.65
CA THR A 222 -18.59 1.28 5.17
C THR A 222 -19.51 0.63 4.13
N GLY A 223 -19.26 -0.64 3.81
CA GLY A 223 -20.03 -1.40 2.82
C GLY A 223 -19.58 -1.22 1.38
N GLU A 224 -18.64 -0.31 1.12
CA GLU A 224 -18.08 -0.13 -0.22
C GLU A 224 -17.26 -1.36 -0.62
N ARG A 225 -17.15 -1.54 -1.93
CA ARG A 225 -16.37 -2.63 -2.54
C ARG A 225 -15.42 -2.05 -3.57
N CYS A 226 -14.18 -2.50 -3.53
CA CYS A 226 -13.16 -2.08 -4.47
C CYS A 226 -12.90 -3.13 -5.55
N TYR A 227 -12.46 -2.64 -6.68
CA TYR A 227 -12.10 -3.40 -7.88
C TYR A 227 -10.66 -3.09 -8.24
N ARG A 228 -10.05 -3.94 -9.02
CA ARG A 228 -8.67 -3.79 -9.47
C ARG A 228 -8.55 -3.89 -10.97
N ARG A 229 -7.73 -3.02 -11.57
CA ARG A 229 -7.31 -3.07 -12.96
C ARG A 229 -5.79 -3.17 -13.01
N ASP A 230 -5.26 -4.18 -13.68
CA ASP A 230 -3.83 -4.35 -13.96
C ASP A 230 -3.52 -3.86 -15.40
N TYR A 231 -2.28 -3.29 -15.62
CA TYR A 231 -1.82 -2.75 -16.90
C TYR A 231 -0.58 -3.46 -17.42
#